data_451dd40813771bf31f3b439959cbd978
#
_entry.id   451dd40813771bf31f3b439959cbd978
#
_cell.length_a   1.000
_cell.length_b   1.000
_cell.length_c   1.000
_cell.angle_alpha   90.00
_cell.angle_beta   90.00
_cell.angle_gamma   90.00
#
_symmetry.space_group_name_H-M   'P 1'
#
loop_
_entity.id
_entity.type
_entity.pdbx_description
1 polymer ?
#
loop_
_entity_poly.entity_id
_entity_poly.type
_entity_poly.pdbx_seq_one_letter_code
_entity_poly.pdbx_strand_id
1 'polypeptide(L)'
;MGINNLELIKRKDQEQPFAISKKGMRYHHIGIPTNEPKPNEKYLEELKFYVSGFDTSEYGIEWMRFEKDSPISEIIKRIPHIAFEVDNLDSAIEGKGLLGEVSSPAKGIRVAMIIENGVPVEFLEFDKSI
;
A
#
# COMPACT_ATOMS: atom_id res chain seq x y z
N MET A 1 -25.20 -5.68 -22.56
CA MET A 1 -24.82 -6.05 -22.10
C MET A 1 -23.57 -6.07 -21.60
N GLY A 2 -22.60 -5.54 -22.08
CA GLY A 2 -21.23 -5.60 -21.63
C GLY A 2 -20.99 -5.22 -20.20
N ILE A 3 -21.65 -4.20 -19.72
CA ILE A 3 -21.36 -3.80 -18.37
C ILE A 3 -21.75 -4.84 -17.35
N ASN A 4 -22.68 -5.67 -17.67
CA ASN A 4 -23.09 -6.69 -16.73
C ASN A 4 -22.04 -7.75 -16.52
N ASN A 5 -21.05 -7.80 -17.41
CA ASN A 5 -19.96 -8.76 -17.24
C ASN A 5 -19.14 -8.48 -15.99
N LEU A 6 -19.00 -7.20 -15.64
CA LEU A 6 -18.26 -6.86 -14.43
C LEU A 6 -18.98 -7.36 -13.19
N GLU A 7 -20.30 -7.37 -13.20
CA GLU A 7 -21.06 -7.86 -12.08
C GLU A 7 -20.98 -9.36 -11.93
N LEU A 8 -20.69 -10.07 -13.03
CA LEU A 8 -20.56 -11.50 -12.99
C LEU A 8 -19.18 -11.96 -12.52
N ILE A 9 -18.21 -11.05 -12.50
CA ILE A 9 -16.86 -11.39 -12.08
C ILE A 9 -16.77 -11.16 -10.58
N LYS A 10 -17.11 -12.19 -9.84
CA LYS A 10 -17.10 -12.11 -8.38
C LYS A 10 -16.17 -13.17 -7.83
N ARG A 11 -15.45 -12.80 -6.77
CA ARG A 11 -14.56 -13.72 -6.08
C ARG A 11 -15.38 -14.69 -5.24
N LYS A 12 -15.02 -15.97 -5.31
CA LYS A 12 -15.62 -16.98 -4.44
C LYS A 12 -14.97 -16.89 -3.06
N ASP A 13 -15.68 -17.41 -2.06
CA ASP A 13 -15.24 -17.27 -0.67
C ASP A 13 -13.82 -17.80 -0.42
N GLN A 14 -13.45 -18.90 -1.07
CA GLN A 14 -12.13 -19.49 -0.84
C GLN A 14 -11.04 -18.92 -1.71
N GLU A 15 -11.36 -17.97 -2.60
CA GLU A 15 -10.37 -17.40 -3.49
C GLU A 15 -9.66 -16.22 -2.86
N GLN A 16 -8.37 -16.07 -3.18
CA GLN A 16 -7.64 -14.87 -2.82
C GLN A 16 -8.17 -13.68 -3.62
N PRO A 17 -7.93 -12.45 -3.15
CA PRO A 17 -8.26 -11.28 -3.96
C PRO A 17 -7.67 -11.39 -5.36
N PHE A 18 -8.37 -10.84 -6.36
CA PHE A 18 -7.95 -10.97 -7.75
C PHE A 18 -6.59 -10.31 -8.02
N ALA A 19 -6.18 -9.33 -7.23
CA ALA A 19 -4.85 -8.76 -7.33
C ALA A 19 -3.80 -9.86 -7.17
N ILE A 20 -4.06 -10.84 -6.30
CA ILE A 20 -3.15 -11.95 -6.07
C ILE A 20 -3.39 -13.07 -7.07
N SER A 21 -4.63 -13.56 -7.16
CA SER A 21 -4.93 -14.77 -7.93
C SER A 21 -4.86 -14.57 -9.45
N LYS A 22 -5.14 -13.34 -9.92
CA LYS A 22 -5.21 -13.08 -11.36
C LYS A 22 -4.13 -12.12 -11.86
N LYS A 23 -3.59 -11.26 -10.99
CA LYS A 23 -2.60 -10.27 -11.43
C LYS A 23 -1.20 -10.57 -10.91
N GLY A 24 -1.04 -11.61 -10.11
CA GLY A 24 0.27 -12.03 -9.63
C GLY A 24 0.91 -11.11 -8.62
N MET A 25 0.14 -10.23 -8.02
CA MET A 25 0.65 -9.36 -6.96
C MET A 25 0.84 -10.16 -5.68
N ARG A 26 1.76 -9.68 -4.83
CA ARG A 26 2.05 -10.36 -3.57
C ARG A 26 1.76 -9.41 -2.42
N TYR A 27 1.03 -9.88 -1.42
CA TYR A 27 0.76 -9.08 -0.23
C TYR A 27 2.07 -8.74 0.46
N HIS A 28 2.25 -7.47 0.81
CA HIS A 28 3.48 -7.01 1.46
C HIS A 28 3.22 -6.59 2.90
N HIS A 29 2.27 -5.71 3.13
CA HIS A 29 1.95 -5.28 4.49
C HIS A 29 0.62 -4.55 4.53
N ILE A 30 0.15 -4.31 5.76
CA ILE A 30 -0.95 -3.40 6.00
C ILE A 30 -0.41 -2.29 6.91
N GLY A 31 -0.59 -1.04 6.49
CA GLY A 31 -0.17 0.12 7.27
C GLY A 31 -1.36 0.65 8.06
N ILE A 32 -1.20 0.80 9.36
CA ILE A 32 -2.28 1.21 10.24
C ILE A 32 -1.89 2.48 10.98
N PRO A 33 -2.62 3.59 10.77
CA PRO A 33 -2.31 4.81 11.49
C PRO A 33 -2.67 4.69 12.96
N THR A 34 -1.87 5.31 13.81
CA THR A 34 -2.11 5.32 15.24
C THR A 34 -1.63 6.65 15.82
N ASN A 35 -2.20 7.03 16.95
CA ASN A 35 -1.72 8.18 17.70
C ASN A 35 -0.90 7.77 18.90
N GLU A 36 -0.76 6.47 19.13
CA GLU A 36 -0.04 5.95 20.29
C GLU A 36 1.39 5.59 19.94
N PRO A 37 2.38 6.08 20.72
CA PRO A 37 3.76 5.64 20.52
C PRO A 37 3.87 4.12 20.67
N LYS A 38 4.68 3.51 19.81
CA LYS A 38 4.90 2.07 19.81
C LYS A 38 6.36 1.78 20.13
N PRO A 39 6.66 0.57 20.63
CA PRO A 39 8.05 0.19 20.85
C PRO A 39 8.83 0.15 19.53
N ASN A 40 10.11 0.55 19.62
CA ASN A 40 11.03 0.43 18.47
C ASN A 40 10.63 1.20 17.23
N GLU A 41 10.01 2.36 17.42
CA GLU A 41 9.66 3.22 16.29
C GLU A 41 10.91 3.73 15.59
N LYS A 42 10.82 3.81 14.25
CA LYS A 42 11.83 4.45 13.42
C LYS A 42 11.21 5.71 12.84
N TYR A 43 11.91 6.84 13.01
CA TYR A 43 11.41 8.12 12.51
C TYR A 43 11.88 8.36 11.07
N LEU A 44 10.95 8.69 10.20
CA LEU A 44 11.26 9.06 8.81
C LEU A 44 11.20 10.57 8.71
N GLU A 45 12.37 11.19 8.80
CA GLU A 45 12.48 12.63 8.98
C GLU A 45 11.82 13.44 7.87
N GLU A 46 12.03 13.05 6.62
CA GLU A 46 11.49 13.81 5.50
C GLU A 46 9.98 13.71 5.39
N LEU A 47 9.41 12.62 5.87
CA LEU A 47 7.97 12.38 5.79
C LEU A 47 7.27 12.64 7.11
N LYS A 48 8.05 12.93 8.16
CA LYS A 48 7.55 13.32 9.48
C LYS A 48 6.56 12.34 10.06
N PHE A 49 6.94 11.07 10.07
CA PHE A 49 6.16 10.06 10.77
C PHE A 49 7.05 8.92 11.25
N TYR A 50 6.51 8.18 12.21
CA TYR A 50 7.19 7.04 12.82
C TYR A 50 6.59 5.75 12.30
N VAL A 51 7.41 4.74 12.04
CA VAL A 51 6.95 3.41 11.64
C VAL A 51 7.47 2.38 12.61
N SER A 52 6.72 1.31 12.79
CA SER A 52 7.14 0.21 13.65
C SER A 52 6.39 -1.08 13.31
N GLY A 53 6.98 -2.20 13.67
CA GLY A 53 6.34 -3.50 13.60
C GLY A 53 6.51 -4.27 12.31
N PHE A 54 6.85 -3.61 11.20
CA PHE A 54 6.90 -4.30 9.91
C PHE A 54 7.82 -5.52 9.93
N ASP A 55 9.02 -5.35 10.46
CA ASP A 55 10.06 -6.38 10.37
C ASP A 55 9.89 -7.50 11.39
N THR A 56 8.97 -7.35 12.34
CA THR A 56 8.73 -8.38 13.36
C THR A 56 7.32 -8.96 13.31
N SER A 57 6.44 -8.42 12.47
CA SER A 57 5.07 -8.90 12.40
C SER A 57 4.96 -10.10 11.46
N GLU A 58 4.45 -11.21 12.00
CA GLU A 58 4.21 -12.40 11.20
C GLU A 58 3.21 -12.16 10.07
N TYR A 59 2.34 -11.16 10.25
CA TYR A 59 1.26 -10.91 9.29
C TYR A 59 1.43 -9.60 8.52
N GLY A 60 2.57 -8.95 8.66
CA GLY A 60 2.86 -7.74 7.90
C GLY A 60 2.16 -6.49 8.43
N ILE A 61 1.94 -6.42 9.73
CA ILE A 61 1.30 -5.24 10.33
C ILE A 61 2.36 -4.18 10.58
N GLU A 62 2.14 -2.99 10.03
CA GLU A 62 3.03 -1.85 10.21
C GLU A 62 2.25 -0.69 10.82
N TRP A 63 2.71 -0.19 11.96
CA TRP A 63 2.10 0.96 12.62
C TRP A 63 2.73 2.23 12.09
N MET A 64 1.91 3.27 11.90
CA MET A 64 2.36 4.56 11.37
C MET A 64 1.80 5.66 12.27
N ARG A 65 2.69 6.44 12.88
CA ARG A 65 2.29 7.53 13.77
C ARG A 65 2.78 8.83 13.17
N PHE A 66 1.86 9.66 12.70
CA PHE A 66 2.17 10.85 11.92
C PHE A 66 2.23 12.10 12.80
N GLU A 67 3.20 12.98 12.50
CA GLU A 67 3.18 14.33 13.05
C GLU A 67 2.16 15.16 12.29
N LYS A 68 1.65 16.22 12.93
CA LYS A 68 0.60 17.04 12.35
C LYS A 68 0.96 17.60 10.99
N ASP A 69 2.23 17.98 10.82
CA ASP A 69 2.69 18.60 9.57
C ASP A 69 3.31 17.62 8.61
N SER A 70 3.12 16.33 8.82
CA SER A 70 3.57 15.32 7.87
C SER A 70 2.95 15.61 6.50
N PRO A 71 3.75 15.56 5.41
CA PRO A 71 3.22 15.82 4.08
C PRO A 71 2.41 14.67 3.49
N ILE A 72 2.30 13.57 4.20
CA ILE A 72 1.56 12.39 3.73
C ILE A 72 0.07 12.76 3.58
N SER A 73 -0.57 12.14 2.60
CA SER A 73 -1.99 12.39 2.32
C SER A 73 -2.86 12.13 3.54
N GLU A 74 -3.85 12.98 3.75
CA GLU A 74 -4.71 12.90 4.93
C GLU A 74 -5.44 11.57 5.06
N ILE A 75 -5.82 10.95 3.95
CA ILE A 75 -6.53 9.68 4.03
C ILE A 75 -5.63 8.59 4.61
N ILE A 76 -4.33 8.64 4.30
CA ILE A 76 -3.38 7.65 4.81
C ILE A 76 -3.15 7.83 6.31
N LYS A 77 -3.31 9.07 6.79
CA LYS A 77 -3.17 9.37 8.22
C LYS A 77 -4.38 8.90 9.02
N ARG A 78 -5.50 8.60 8.37
CA ARG A 78 -6.75 8.33 9.05
C ARG A 78 -7.24 6.90 8.95
N ILE A 79 -6.96 6.22 7.84
CA ILE A 79 -7.44 4.85 7.67
C ILE A 79 -6.29 3.95 7.23
N PRO A 80 -6.39 2.64 7.49
CA PRO A 80 -5.36 1.71 7.06
C PRO A 80 -5.23 1.66 5.55
N HIS A 81 -4.02 1.31 5.08
CA HIS A 81 -3.80 1.01 3.67
C HIS A 81 -3.21 -0.39 3.54
N ILE A 82 -3.48 -1.03 2.41
CA ILE A 82 -2.94 -2.36 2.14
C ILE A 82 -1.92 -2.22 1.02
N ALA A 83 -0.81 -2.95 1.13
CA ALA A 83 0.30 -2.83 0.20
C ALA A 83 0.61 -4.14 -0.47
N PHE A 84 0.85 -4.08 -1.77
CA PHE A 84 1.21 -5.23 -2.59
C PHE A 84 2.53 -4.97 -3.31
N GLU A 85 3.35 -6.00 -3.39
CA GLU A 85 4.51 -5.97 -4.26
C GLU A 85 4.07 -6.33 -5.67
N VAL A 86 4.55 -5.57 -6.67
CA VAL A 86 4.24 -5.80 -8.08
C VAL A 86 5.54 -5.96 -8.85
N ASP A 87 5.47 -6.68 -9.97
CA ASP A 87 6.65 -6.85 -10.81
C ASP A 87 6.90 -5.62 -11.69
N ASN A 88 5.84 -4.93 -12.09
CA ASN A 88 5.95 -3.76 -12.96
C ASN A 88 4.96 -2.70 -12.49
N LEU A 89 5.50 -1.65 -11.88
CA LEU A 89 4.66 -0.61 -11.30
C LEU A 89 3.87 0.13 -12.36
N ASP A 90 4.51 0.46 -13.49
CA ASP A 90 3.85 1.23 -14.53
C ASP A 90 2.62 0.48 -15.07
N SER A 91 2.74 -0.84 -15.23
CA SER A 91 1.61 -1.65 -15.66
C SER A 91 0.52 -1.71 -14.59
N ALA A 92 0.93 -1.81 -13.33
CA ALA A 92 -0.02 -1.94 -12.24
C ALA A 92 -0.91 -0.71 -12.09
N ILE A 93 -0.38 0.47 -12.41
CA ILE A 93 -1.11 1.73 -12.22
C ILE A 93 -1.71 2.27 -13.50
N GLU A 94 -1.49 1.61 -14.62
CA GLU A 94 -1.98 2.10 -15.91
C GLU A 94 -3.49 2.28 -15.89
N GLY A 95 -3.94 3.48 -16.30
CA GLY A 95 -5.36 3.78 -16.34
C GLY A 95 -5.99 4.07 -14.99
N LYS A 96 -5.21 4.12 -13.91
CA LYS A 96 -5.74 4.36 -12.58
C LYS A 96 -5.43 5.76 -12.10
N GLY A 97 -6.34 6.33 -11.31
CA GLY A 97 -6.10 7.63 -10.69
C GLY A 97 -5.21 7.46 -9.48
N LEU A 98 -4.08 8.15 -9.48
CA LEU A 98 -3.14 8.03 -8.37
C LEU A 98 -3.50 8.95 -7.21
N LEU A 99 -3.24 8.47 -6.01
CA LEU A 99 -3.25 9.28 -4.81
C LEU A 99 -1.80 9.77 -4.64
N GLY A 100 -1.57 11.03 -5.03
CA GLY A 100 -0.20 11.56 -5.04
C GLY A 100 0.58 11.12 -6.27
N GLU A 101 1.89 11.18 -6.18
CA GLU A 101 2.77 10.86 -7.28
C GLU A 101 3.53 9.57 -7.02
N VAL A 102 4.03 8.98 -8.10
CA VAL A 102 4.98 7.88 -7.97
C VAL A 102 6.20 8.42 -7.25
N SER A 103 6.69 7.70 -6.26
CA SER A 103 7.84 8.14 -5.49
C SER A 103 8.81 6.98 -5.28
N SER A 104 10.00 7.34 -4.79
CA SER A 104 11.04 6.36 -4.53
C SER A 104 11.58 6.63 -3.12
N PRO A 105 10.95 6.01 -2.11
CA PRO A 105 11.32 6.28 -0.71
C PRO A 105 12.72 5.78 -0.34
N ALA A 106 13.27 4.86 -1.14
CA ALA A 106 14.62 4.37 -0.93
C ALA A 106 15.15 3.90 -2.27
N LYS A 107 16.49 3.74 -2.36
CA LYS A 107 17.12 3.27 -3.58
C LYS A 107 16.55 1.89 -3.95
N GLY A 108 16.14 1.74 -5.21
CA GLY A 108 15.66 0.47 -5.72
C GLY A 108 14.21 0.17 -5.39
N ILE A 109 13.48 1.14 -4.83
CA ILE A 109 12.07 0.95 -4.52
C ILE A 109 11.27 2.07 -5.16
N ARG A 110 10.23 1.71 -5.92
CA ARG A 110 9.26 2.68 -6.44
C ARG A 110 7.90 2.33 -5.88
N VAL A 111 7.15 3.37 -5.48
CA VAL A 111 5.82 3.16 -4.92
C VAL A 111 4.81 4.09 -5.55
N ALA A 112 3.56 3.64 -5.58
CA ALA A 112 2.43 4.45 -5.99
C ALA A 112 1.22 4.00 -5.20
N MET A 113 0.26 4.91 -5.05
CA MET A 113 -0.98 4.59 -4.33
C MET A 113 -2.19 4.95 -5.15
N ILE A 114 -3.24 4.16 -4.99
CA ILE A 114 -4.56 4.45 -5.56
C ILE A 114 -5.58 4.39 -4.44
N ILE A 115 -6.79 4.84 -4.74
CA ILE A 115 -7.94 4.64 -3.85
C ILE A 115 -8.80 3.58 -4.50
N GLU A 116 -9.08 2.51 -3.76
CA GLU A 116 -9.92 1.43 -4.24
C GLU A 116 -11.00 1.16 -3.19
N ASN A 117 -12.25 1.32 -3.58
CA ASN A 117 -13.38 1.11 -2.65
C ASN A 117 -13.20 1.93 -1.36
N GLY A 118 -12.70 3.16 -1.50
CA GLY A 118 -12.53 4.07 -0.36
C GLY A 118 -11.27 3.86 0.47
N VAL A 119 -10.41 2.92 0.09
CA VAL A 119 -9.23 2.56 0.88
C VAL A 119 -7.97 2.79 0.05
N PRO A 120 -6.91 3.37 0.64
CA PRO A 120 -5.64 3.50 -0.09
C PRO A 120 -5.02 2.13 -0.30
N VAL A 121 -4.56 1.88 -1.53
CA VAL A 121 -3.83 0.65 -1.87
C VAL A 121 -2.48 1.08 -2.40
N GLU A 122 -1.42 0.53 -1.81
CA GLU A 122 -0.05 0.86 -2.19
C GLU A 122 0.54 -0.24 -3.04
N PHE A 123 1.25 0.16 -4.10
CA PHE A 123 2.01 -0.79 -4.93
C PHE A 123 3.49 -0.50 -4.77
N LEU A 124 4.27 -1.56 -4.53
CA LEU A 124 5.73 -1.45 -4.38
C LEU A 124 6.40 -2.28 -5.45
N GLU A 125 7.36 -1.65 -6.13
CA GLU A 125 8.20 -2.36 -7.10
C GLU A 125 9.62 -2.31 -6.59
N PHE A 126 10.23 -3.46 -6.42
CA PHE A 126 11.62 -3.57 -5.98
C PHE A 126 12.52 -3.88 -7.17
N ASP A 127 13.61 -3.12 -7.29
CA ASP A 127 14.62 -3.40 -8.31
C ASP A 127 15.52 -4.49 -7.77
N LYS A 128 15.30 -5.71 -8.26
CA LYS A 128 16.02 -6.88 -7.75
C LYS A 128 17.41 -7.05 -8.34
N SER A 129 17.79 -6.13 -9.23
CA SER A 129 19.12 -6.17 -9.81
C SER A 129 20.18 -5.48 -8.95
N ILE A 130 19.77 -4.84 -7.86
CA ILE A 130 20.70 -4.14 -6.98
C ILE A 130 20.79 -4.76 -5.61
#